data_89da0e783b3c7a7629d83a8e71ded14f
#
_entry.id   89da0e783b3c7a7629d83a8e71ded14f
#
_cell.length_a   1.000
_cell.length_b   1.000
_cell.length_c   1.000
_cell.angle_alpha   90.00
_cell.angle_beta   90.00
_cell.angle_gamma   90.00
#
_symmetry.space_group_name_H-M   'P 1'
#
loop_
_entity.id
_entity.type
_entity.pdbx_description
1 polymer ?
#
loop_
_entity_poly.entity_id
_entity_poly.type
_entity_poly.pdbx_seq_one_letter_code
_entity_poly.pdbx_strand_id
1 'polypeptide(L)'
;PGRLKIGYSLAHPFPGQAIDSECRMAVLDAVKLLQDLGHTVEEVDLPYQKEALTKHFFFMVVSEVAAEIEHVTKLRGKKTPDINDFEITTWLIGQLGNQFSGKQYAQAKRGWHDLAVDMANFHLNYDFLLTPTLSRPPVTIGELKTKPMEETLFKAVSQVGLIGMVKNSSIIDEMALRSYNYLPFTPIANMTGQPSMS
;
A
#
# COMPACT_ATOMS: atom_id res chain seq x y z
N PRO A 1 -27.77 -15.28 4.62
CA PRO A 1 -27.66 -13.86 4.98
C PRO A 1 -28.85 -13.11 4.37
N GLY A 2 -29.34 -12.11 5.08
CA GLY A 2 -30.45 -11.28 4.59
C GLY A 2 -30.00 -10.37 3.43
N ARG A 3 -30.82 -9.37 3.13
CA ARG A 3 -30.51 -8.34 2.12
C ARG A 3 -29.41 -7.44 2.67
N LEU A 4 -28.32 -7.31 1.93
CA LEU A 4 -27.16 -6.48 2.29
C LEU A 4 -27.21 -5.14 1.58
N LYS A 5 -26.62 -4.12 2.20
CA LYS A 5 -26.35 -2.82 1.59
C LYS A 5 -24.85 -2.69 1.32
N ILE A 6 -24.47 -2.56 0.05
CA ILE A 6 -23.09 -2.61 -0.43
C ILE A 6 -22.77 -1.31 -1.14
N GLY A 7 -21.73 -0.62 -0.67
CA GLY A 7 -21.14 0.51 -1.41
C GLY A 7 -20.05 0.00 -2.35
N TYR A 8 -20.01 0.47 -3.60
CA TYR A 8 -18.88 0.18 -4.48
C TYR A 8 -18.21 1.46 -4.97
N SER A 9 -16.91 1.39 -5.18
CA SER A 9 -16.16 2.53 -5.71
C SER A 9 -15.27 2.13 -6.87
N LEU A 10 -15.29 2.95 -7.92
CA LEU A 10 -14.40 2.88 -9.08
C LEU A 10 -13.44 4.08 -9.11
N ALA A 11 -13.36 4.82 -8.01
CA ALA A 11 -12.39 5.92 -7.86
C ALA A 11 -11.01 5.37 -7.51
N HIS A 12 -9.99 5.75 -8.29
CA HIS A 12 -8.61 5.41 -7.93
C HIS A 12 -8.18 6.21 -6.69
N PRO A 13 -7.54 5.56 -5.66
CA PRO A 13 -7.10 6.27 -4.45
C PRO A 13 -6.05 7.36 -4.70
N PHE A 14 -5.30 7.28 -5.80
CA PHE A 14 -4.30 8.29 -6.13
C PHE A 14 -4.85 9.29 -7.15
N PRO A 15 -4.68 10.60 -6.91
CA PRO A 15 -5.10 11.64 -7.86
C PRO A 15 -4.43 11.46 -9.22
N GLY A 16 -5.18 11.67 -10.28
CA GLY A 16 -4.67 11.61 -11.67
C GLY A 16 -4.39 10.20 -12.19
N GLN A 17 -4.65 9.16 -11.40
CA GLN A 17 -4.57 7.77 -11.84
C GLN A 17 -5.95 7.25 -12.24
N ALA A 18 -5.96 6.29 -13.16
CA ALA A 18 -7.18 5.64 -13.63
C ALA A 18 -7.13 4.13 -13.37
N ILE A 19 -8.31 3.55 -13.23
CA ILE A 19 -8.49 2.10 -13.19
C ILE A 19 -8.71 1.61 -14.61
N ASP A 20 -7.99 0.55 -14.98
CA ASP A 20 -8.14 -0.09 -16.29
C ASP A 20 -9.59 -0.54 -16.54
N SER A 21 -10.00 -0.50 -17.79
CA SER A 21 -11.36 -0.83 -18.21
C SER A 21 -11.77 -2.25 -17.84
N GLU A 22 -10.87 -3.23 -17.92
CA GLU A 22 -11.16 -4.62 -17.55
C GLU A 22 -11.42 -4.75 -16.05
N CYS A 23 -10.61 -4.07 -15.21
CA CYS A 23 -10.82 -4.05 -13.76
C CYS A 23 -12.13 -3.34 -13.38
N ARG A 24 -12.47 -2.26 -14.08
CA ARG A 24 -13.77 -1.57 -13.90
C ARG A 24 -14.94 -2.46 -14.27
N MET A 25 -14.86 -3.13 -15.43
CA MET A 25 -15.90 -4.04 -15.89
C MET A 25 -16.12 -5.20 -14.93
N ALA A 26 -15.06 -5.80 -14.40
CA ALA A 26 -15.17 -6.88 -13.41
C ALA A 26 -15.95 -6.45 -12.15
N VAL A 27 -15.74 -5.22 -11.67
CA VAL A 27 -16.54 -4.70 -10.54
C VAL A 27 -18.00 -4.47 -10.95
N LEU A 28 -18.24 -3.90 -12.14
CA LEU A 28 -19.62 -3.67 -12.60
C LEU A 28 -20.39 -4.96 -12.84
N ASP A 29 -19.74 -6.02 -13.31
CA ASP A 29 -20.33 -7.36 -13.42
C ASP A 29 -20.68 -7.92 -12.03
N ALA A 30 -19.79 -7.75 -11.05
CA ALA A 30 -20.06 -8.13 -9.66
C ALA A 30 -21.23 -7.31 -9.07
N VAL A 31 -21.28 -6.00 -9.33
CA VAL A 31 -22.40 -5.13 -8.92
C VAL A 31 -23.73 -5.67 -9.46
N LYS A 32 -23.78 -5.98 -10.76
CA LYS A 32 -24.97 -6.53 -11.38
C LYS A 32 -25.39 -7.86 -10.75
N LEU A 33 -24.44 -8.78 -10.54
CA LEU A 33 -24.70 -10.06 -9.89
C LEU A 33 -25.27 -9.86 -8.48
N LEU A 34 -24.72 -8.96 -7.69
CA LEU A 34 -25.18 -8.67 -6.33
C LEU A 34 -26.59 -8.06 -6.32
N GLN A 35 -26.89 -7.20 -7.29
CA GLN A 35 -28.26 -6.65 -7.49
C GLN A 35 -29.26 -7.76 -7.87
N ASP A 36 -28.89 -8.64 -8.79
CA ASP A 36 -29.72 -9.77 -9.22
C ASP A 36 -29.98 -10.75 -8.06
N LEU A 37 -29.05 -10.86 -7.10
CA LEU A 37 -29.21 -11.61 -5.84
C LEU A 37 -30.07 -10.86 -4.80
N GLY A 38 -30.55 -9.67 -5.10
CA GLY A 38 -31.50 -8.91 -4.28
C GLY A 38 -30.84 -7.99 -3.25
N HIS A 39 -29.51 -7.77 -3.33
CA HIS A 39 -28.81 -6.80 -2.49
C HIS A 39 -29.03 -5.36 -2.97
N THR A 40 -28.87 -4.38 -2.09
CA THR A 40 -28.83 -2.97 -2.45
C THR A 40 -27.38 -2.58 -2.71
N VAL A 41 -27.06 -2.16 -3.94
CA VAL A 41 -25.68 -1.83 -4.34
C VAL A 41 -25.66 -0.41 -4.91
N GLU A 42 -24.86 0.46 -4.31
CA GLU A 42 -24.79 1.89 -4.61
C GLU A 42 -23.34 2.32 -4.89
N GLU A 43 -23.13 3.20 -5.88
CA GLU A 43 -21.82 3.82 -6.08
C GLU A 43 -21.54 4.82 -4.97
N VAL A 44 -20.34 4.77 -4.41
CA VAL A 44 -19.90 5.64 -3.32
C VAL A 44 -18.48 6.15 -3.57
N ASP A 45 -18.16 7.30 -3.01
CA ASP A 45 -16.77 7.72 -2.91
C ASP A 45 -16.00 6.82 -1.92
N LEU A 46 -14.67 6.75 -2.10
CA LEU A 46 -13.84 6.04 -1.12
C LEU A 46 -13.99 6.71 0.25
N PRO A 47 -14.38 5.96 1.29
CA PRO A 47 -14.78 6.52 2.59
C PRO A 47 -13.59 6.95 3.47
N TYR A 48 -12.42 7.21 2.90
CA TYR A 48 -11.20 7.59 3.61
C TYR A 48 -10.39 8.61 2.83
N GLN A 49 -9.52 9.35 3.53
CA GLN A 49 -8.62 10.31 2.91
C GLN A 49 -7.47 9.60 2.19
N LYS A 50 -7.44 9.73 0.88
CA LYS A 50 -6.54 9.00 -0.02
C LYS A 50 -5.06 9.33 0.21
N GLU A 51 -4.75 10.61 0.42
CA GLU A 51 -3.40 11.09 0.68
C GLU A 51 -2.87 10.58 2.03
N ALA A 52 -3.76 10.52 3.02
CA ALA A 52 -3.44 9.99 4.35
C ALA A 52 -3.12 8.49 4.28
N LEU A 53 -3.90 7.71 3.52
CA LEU A 53 -3.66 6.29 3.31
C LEU A 53 -2.21 6.05 2.83
N THR A 54 -1.83 6.67 1.71
CA THR A 54 -0.51 6.47 1.09
C THR A 54 0.62 6.85 2.03
N LYS A 55 0.53 8.05 2.60
CA LYS A 55 1.57 8.59 3.47
C LYS A 55 1.79 7.72 4.71
N HIS A 56 0.71 7.39 5.40
CA HIS A 56 0.82 6.63 6.65
C HIS A 56 1.21 5.18 6.40
N PHE A 57 0.69 4.56 5.33
CA PHE A 57 1.10 3.22 4.94
C PHE A 57 2.59 3.16 4.63
N PHE A 58 3.08 4.09 3.81
CA PHE A 58 4.48 4.16 3.44
C PHE A 58 5.40 4.29 4.67
N PHE A 59 5.13 5.25 5.56
CA PHE A 59 5.94 5.45 6.76
C PHE A 59 5.98 4.22 7.68
N MET A 60 4.85 3.55 7.85
CA MET A 60 4.80 2.33 8.65
C MET A 60 5.62 1.21 8.01
N VAL A 61 5.40 0.93 6.71
CA VAL A 61 6.08 -0.15 6.00
C VAL A 61 7.60 0.02 6.03
N VAL A 62 8.12 1.22 5.71
CA VAL A 62 9.58 1.42 5.69
C VAL A 62 10.18 1.31 7.10
N SER A 63 9.47 1.75 8.13
CA SER A 63 9.93 1.68 9.52
C SER A 63 9.92 0.22 10.04
N GLU A 64 8.88 -0.54 9.73
CA GLU A 64 8.78 -1.97 10.10
C GLU A 64 9.84 -2.80 9.37
N VAL A 65 10.09 -2.55 8.09
CA VAL A 65 11.16 -3.23 7.34
C VAL A 65 12.54 -2.91 7.94
N ALA A 66 12.79 -1.67 8.39
CA ALA A 66 14.04 -1.33 9.07
C ALA A 66 14.21 -2.13 10.37
N ALA A 67 13.17 -2.21 11.18
CA ALA A 67 13.17 -2.99 12.42
C ALA A 67 13.35 -4.49 12.15
N GLU A 68 12.71 -5.03 11.11
CA GLU A 68 12.82 -6.44 10.75
C GLU A 68 14.21 -6.81 10.23
N ILE A 69 14.88 -5.94 9.48
CA ILE A 69 16.28 -6.12 9.07
C ILE A 69 17.20 -6.28 10.29
N GLU A 70 17.01 -5.45 11.32
CA GLU A 70 17.78 -5.59 12.57
C GLU A 70 17.45 -6.89 13.30
N HIS A 71 16.18 -7.25 13.37
CA HIS A 71 15.72 -8.48 14.01
C HIS A 71 16.32 -9.72 13.35
N VAL A 72 16.20 -9.86 12.04
CA VAL A 72 16.76 -10.97 11.26
C VAL A 72 18.29 -11.02 11.39
N THR A 73 18.95 -9.87 11.39
CA THR A 73 20.41 -9.79 11.58
C THR A 73 20.83 -10.39 12.93
N LYS A 74 20.11 -10.05 14.01
CA LYS A 74 20.36 -10.62 15.36
C LYS A 74 20.09 -12.12 15.41
N LEU A 75 18.98 -12.58 14.78
CA LEU A 75 18.67 -14.02 14.70
C LEU A 75 19.76 -14.83 13.99
N ARG A 76 20.45 -14.22 13.02
CA ARG A 76 21.60 -14.82 12.32
C ARG A 76 22.92 -14.73 13.11
N GLY A 77 22.90 -14.22 14.33
CA GLY A 77 24.09 -14.06 15.18
C GLY A 77 25.04 -12.94 14.73
N LYS A 78 24.60 -12.05 13.82
CA LYS A 78 25.38 -10.91 13.36
C LYS A 78 25.14 -9.68 14.23
N LYS A 79 26.15 -8.83 14.39
CA LYS A 79 26.05 -7.58 15.17
C LYS A 79 25.47 -6.40 14.35
N THR A 80 25.74 -6.39 13.07
CA THR A 80 25.35 -5.32 12.14
C THR A 80 24.73 -5.90 10.87
N PRO A 81 23.70 -5.26 10.33
CA PRO A 81 23.13 -5.64 9.03
C PRO A 81 24.17 -5.52 7.90
N ASP A 82 24.07 -6.41 6.93
CA ASP A 82 24.90 -6.42 5.72
C ASP A 82 24.00 -6.47 4.50
N ILE A 83 24.25 -5.59 3.52
CA ILE A 83 23.50 -5.51 2.27
C ILE A 83 23.45 -6.83 1.50
N ASN A 84 24.48 -7.68 1.64
CA ASN A 84 24.55 -8.97 0.97
C ASN A 84 23.64 -10.06 1.59
N ASP A 85 23.05 -9.78 2.76
CA ASP A 85 22.14 -10.69 3.43
C ASP A 85 20.68 -10.51 3.00
N PHE A 86 20.36 -9.46 2.24
CA PHE A 86 19.01 -9.06 1.88
C PHE A 86 18.90 -8.76 0.38
N GLU A 87 17.69 -8.88 -0.16
CA GLU A 87 17.41 -8.33 -1.48
C GLU A 87 17.60 -6.82 -1.47
N ILE A 88 18.11 -6.28 -2.58
CA ILE A 88 18.44 -4.85 -2.67
C ILE A 88 17.25 -3.94 -2.37
N THR A 89 16.06 -4.30 -2.83
CA THR A 89 14.83 -3.55 -2.58
C THR A 89 14.48 -3.52 -1.10
N THR A 90 14.52 -4.67 -0.42
CA THR A 90 14.31 -4.78 1.02
C THR A 90 15.32 -3.96 1.81
N TRP A 91 16.60 -4.06 1.42
CA TRP A 91 17.66 -3.26 2.02
C TRP A 91 17.40 -1.77 1.93
N LEU A 92 17.05 -1.27 0.72
CA LEU A 92 16.79 0.15 0.48
C LEU A 92 15.58 0.67 1.26
N ILE A 93 14.51 -0.10 1.30
CA ILE A 93 13.31 0.22 2.09
C ILE A 93 13.68 0.34 3.57
N GLY A 94 14.47 -0.59 4.10
CA GLY A 94 14.94 -0.55 5.49
C GLY A 94 15.86 0.64 5.76
N GLN A 95 16.81 0.93 4.85
CA GLN A 95 17.68 2.10 5.00
C GLN A 95 16.89 3.41 4.97
N LEU A 96 15.83 3.47 4.18
CA LEU A 96 14.91 4.60 4.18
C LEU A 96 14.16 4.70 5.51
N GLY A 97 13.70 3.58 6.07
CA GLY A 97 13.05 3.53 7.37
C GLY A 97 13.90 4.10 8.50
N ASN A 98 15.22 3.86 8.47
CA ASN A 98 16.19 4.42 9.41
C ASN A 98 16.30 5.97 9.38
N GLN A 99 15.77 6.62 8.33
CA GLN A 99 15.78 8.07 8.21
C GLN A 99 14.58 8.73 8.92
N PHE A 100 13.64 7.96 9.41
CA PHE A 100 12.43 8.47 10.08
C PHE A 100 12.58 8.44 11.60
N SER A 101 12.06 9.50 12.24
CA SER A 101 12.06 9.60 13.69
C SER A 101 10.91 8.81 14.32
N GLY A 102 11.08 8.43 15.59
CA GLY A 102 9.98 7.85 16.38
C GLY A 102 8.72 8.75 16.43
N LYS A 103 8.89 10.09 16.34
CA LYS A 103 7.77 11.02 16.22
C LYS A 103 6.97 10.78 14.93
N GLN A 104 7.66 10.64 13.80
CA GLN A 104 7.01 10.40 12.49
C GLN A 104 6.30 9.05 12.45
N TYR A 105 6.92 8.01 13.03
CA TYR A 105 6.29 6.70 13.21
C TYR A 105 5.00 6.80 14.05
N ALA A 106 5.07 7.49 15.20
CA ALA A 106 3.90 7.67 16.05
C ALA A 106 2.77 8.47 15.36
N GLN A 107 3.12 9.45 14.53
CA GLN A 107 2.15 10.18 13.71
C GLN A 107 1.50 9.29 12.64
N ALA A 108 2.29 8.47 11.96
CA ALA A 108 1.78 7.51 10.98
C ALA A 108 0.82 6.49 11.61
N LYS A 109 1.18 5.98 12.79
CA LYS A 109 0.32 5.06 13.56
C LYS A 109 -1.02 5.69 13.96
N ARG A 110 -1.04 6.97 14.33
CA ARG A 110 -2.30 7.69 14.58
C ARG A 110 -3.13 7.82 13.31
N GLY A 111 -2.50 8.16 12.18
CA GLY A 111 -3.19 8.23 10.90
C GLY A 111 -3.82 6.89 10.47
N TRP A 112 -3.24 5.75 10.86
CA TRP A 112 -3.89 4.44 10.68
C TRP A 112 -5.18 4.33 11.50
N HIS A 113 -5.14 4.82 12.73
CA HIS A 113 -6.34 4.84 13.56
C HIS A 113 -7.44 5.72 12.96
N ASP A 114 -7.09 6.88 12.44
CA ASP A 114 -8.05 7.79 11.80
C ASP A 114 -8.71 7.12 10.57
N LEU A 115 -7.94 6.41 9.75
CA LEU A 115 -8.47 5.61 8.63
C LEU A 115 -9.40 4.48 9.10
N ALA A 116 -9.10 3.85 10.24
CA ALA A 116 -9.97 2.84 10.83
C ALA A 116 -11.30 3.44 11.30
N VAL A 117 -11.28 4.66 11.84
CA VAL A 117 -12.48 5.41 12.22
C VAL A 117 -13.30 5.78 10.98
N ASP A 118 -12.67 6.24 9.91
CA ASP A 118 -13.34 6.55 8.65
C ASP A 118 -14.08 5.31 8.09
N MET A 119 -13.41 4.17 8.08
CA MET A 119 -14.02 2.90 7.65
C MET A 119 -15.13 2.43 8.59
N ALA A 120 -14.98 2.59 9.90
CA ALA A 120 -16.03 2.26 10.87
C ALA A 120 -17.29 3.13 10.65
N ASN A 121 -17.12 4.42 10.37
CA ASN A 121 -18.22 5.32 10.03
C ASN A 121 -18.94 4.91 8.74
N PHE A 122 -18.20 4.47 7.73
CA PHE A 122 -18.77 3.91 6.51
C PHE A 122 -19.66 2.71 6.81
N HIS A 123 -19.19 1.80 7.65
CA HIS A 123 -19.91 0.58 8.03
C HIS A 123 -21.13 0.79 8.96
N LEU A 124 -21.40 2.02 9.39
CA LEU A 124 -22.70 2.36 10.01
C LEU A 124 -23.84 2.31 8.99
N ASN A 125 -23.55 2.47 7.70
CA ASN A 125 -24.54 2.56 6.63
C ASN A 125 -24.42 1.47 5.57
N TYR A 126 -23.29 0.76 5.49
CA TYR A 126 -23.00 -0.26 4.49
C TYR A 126 -22.40 -1.50 5.14
N ASP A 127 -22.84 -2.67 4.70
CA ASP A 127 -22.31 -3.96 5.16
C ASP A 127 -20.95 -4.25 4.55
N PHE A 128 -20.73 -3.85 3.27
CA PHE A 128 -19.49 -4.07 2.54
C PHE A 128 -19.09 -2.87 1.69
N LEU A 129 -17.78 -2.73 1.49
CA LEU A 129 -17.19 -1.90 0.45
C LEU A 129 -16.63 -2.81 -0.65
N LEU A 130 -17.12 -2.66 -1.87
CA LEU A 130 -16.64 -3.37 -3.05
C LEU A 130 -15.72 -2.45 -3.87
N THR A 131 -14.50 -2.90 -4.13
CA THR A 131 -13.52 -2.18 -4.95
C THR A 131 -12.81 -3.16 -5.89
N PRO A 132 -12.13 -2.69 -6.95
CA PRO A 132 -11.18 -3.55 -7.65
C PRO A 132 -10.09 -4.04 -6.70
N THR A 133 -9.55 -5.22 -6.93
CA THR A 133 -8.34 -5.69 -6.23
C THR A 133 -7.10 -5.00 -6.81
N LEU A 134 -7.05 -4.90 -8.14
CA LEU A 134 -5.96 -4.28 -8.90
C LEU A 134 -6.46 -3.07 -9.67
N SER A 135 -5.57 -2.11 -9.93
CA SER A 135 -5.90 -0.98 -10.82
C SER A 135 -5.79 -1.34 -12.30
N ARG A 136 -5.09 -2.40 -12.66
CA ARG A 136 -4.89 -2.91 -14.03
C ARG A 136 -4.73 -4.43 -14.03
N PRO A 137 -4.85 -5.11 -15.17
CA PRO A 137 -4.63 -6.54 -15.30
C PRO A 137 -3.28 -7.00 -14.74
N PRO A 138 -3.13 -8.30 -14.41
CA PRO A 138 -1.90 -8.84 -13.85
C PRO A 138 -0.68 -8.48 -14.69
N VAL A 139 0.40 -8.09 -14.01
CA VAL A 139 1.68 -7.73 -14.63
C VAL A 139 2.38 -8.96 -15.20
N THR A 140 3.20 -8.76 -16.22
CA THR A 140 4.07 -9.82 -16.74
C THR A 140 5.17 -10.19 -15.75
N ILE A 141 5.63 -11.45 -15.80
CA ILE A 141 6.70 -11.90 -14.92
C ILE A 141 7.95 -11.03 -15.12
N GLY A 142 8.41 -10.43 -14.03
CA GLY A 142 9.60 -9.57 -14.02
C GLY A 142 9.32 -8.07 -14.27
N GLU A 143 8.11 -7.68 -14.61
CA GLU A 143 7.78 -6.27 -14.90
C GLU A 143 8.02 -5.33 -13.69
N LEU A 144 7.75 -5.82 -12.47
CA LEU A 144 7.97 -5.05 -11.25
C LEU A 144 9.38 -5.17 -10.67
N LYS A 145 10.28 -5.94 -11.33
CA LYS A 145 11.67 -6.05 -10.86
C LYS A 145 12.41 -4.73 -11.05
N THR A 146 13.25 -4.42 -10.09
CA THR A 146 14.22 -3.30 -10.18
C THR A 146 15.16 -3.55 -11.36
N LYS A 147 15.41 -2.53 -12.17
CA LYS A 147 16.31 -2.66 -13.31
C LYS A 147 17.77 -2.80 -12.83
N PRO A 148 18.64 -3.58 -13.51
CA PRO A 148 20.04 -3.79 -13.08
C PRO A 148 20.84 -2.49 -12.88
N MET A 149 20.55 -1.46 -13.68
CA MET A 149 21.19 -0.15 -13.56
C MET A 149 20.71 0.59 -12.28
N GLU A 150 19.44 0.49 -11.96
CA GLU A 150 18.87 1.04 -10.72
C GLU A 150 19.47 0.33 -9.49
N GLU A 151 19.61 -1.00 -9.54
CA GLU A 151 20.25 -1.78 -8.47
C GLU A 151 21.71 -1.33 -8.22
N THR A 152 22.47 -1.13 -9.28
CA THR A 152 23.87 -0.68 -9.17
C THR A 152 23.96 0.72 -8.56
N LEU A 153 23.10 1.63 -9.01
CA LEU A 153 23.03 2.98 -8.46
C LEU A 153 22.62 2.96 -6.98
N PHE A 154 21.63 2.18 -6.63
CA PHE A 154 21.15 2.05 -5.26
C PHE A 154 22.20 1.44 -4.33
N LYS A 155 22.94 0.43 -4.79
CA LYS A 155 24.09 -0.12 -4.03
C LYS A 155 25.15 0.96 -3.76
N ALA A 156 25.52 1.72 -4.78
CA ALA A 156 26.49 2.79 -4.64
C ALA A 156 26.03 3.88 -3.66
N VAL A 157 24.78 4.36 -3.78
CA VAL A 157 24.19 5.36 -2.88
C VAL A 157 24.12 4.86 -1.43
N SER A 158 23.79 3.57 -1.25
CA SER A 158 23.73 2.93 0.06
C SER A 158 25.12 2.85 0.73
N GLN A 159 26.15 2.48 -0.03
CA GLN A 159 27.51 2.31 0.48
C GLN A 159 28.15 3.64 0.92
N VAL A 160 27.82 4.75 0.28
CA VAL A 160 28.33 6.07 0.66
C VAL A 160 27.46 6.81 1.67
N GLY A 161 26.41 6.15 2.20
CA GLY A 161 25.54 6.74 3.24
C GLY A 161 24.64 7.89 2.78
N LEU A 162 24.47 8.07 1.46
CA LEU A 162 23.72 9.19 0.88
C LEU A 162 22.20 8.93 0.77
N ILE A 163 21.68 7.83 1.32
CA ILE A 163 20.24 7.53 1.28
C ILE A 163 19.39 8.63 1.94
N GLY A 164 19.95 9.33 2.93
CA GLY A 164 19.29 10.49 3.53
C GLY A 164 19.03 11.64 2.54
N MET A 165 19.82 11.77 1.48
CA MET A 165 19.60 12.76 0.42
C MET A 165 18.48 12.33 -0.53
N VAL A 166 18.27 11.03 -0.70
CA VAL A 166 17.20 10.45 -1.54
C VAL A 166 15.83 10.58 -0.85
N LYS A 167 15.78 10.71 0.48
CA LYS A 167 14.56 10.85 1.28
C LYS A 167 13.61 11.94 0.77
N ASN A 168 14.12 13.02 0.25
CA ASN A 168 13.36 14.16 -0.26
C ASN A 168 13.32 14.21 -1.79
N SER A 169 13.71 13.14 -2.47
CA SER A 169 13.75 13.08 -3.93
C SER A 169 12.43 12.52 -4.48
N SER A 170 12.08 12.96 -5.68
CA SER A 170 10.95 12.39 -6.46
C SER A 170 11.09 10.89 -6.73
N ILE A 171 12.29 10.33 -6.57
CA ILE A 171 12.56 8.89 -6.77
C ILE A 171 11.77 8.03 -5.78
N ILE A 172 11.66 8.46 -4.53
CA ILE A 172 10.88 7.72 -3.51
C ILE A 172 9.40 7.79 -3.80
N ASP A 173 8.91 8.98 -4.16
CA ASP A 173 7.51 9.17 -4.52
C ASP A 173 7.18 8.31 -5.76
N GLU A 174 8.09 8.25 -6.73
CA GLU A 174 7.93 7.44 -7.93
C GLU A 174 7.95 5.93 -7.62
N MET A 175 8.84 5.46 -6.74
CA MET A 175 8.88 4.06 -6.30
C MET A 175 7.62 3.67 -5.52
N ALA A 176 7.19 4.51 -4.59
CA ALA A 176 5.94 4.32 -3.85
C ALA A 176 4.75 4.30 -4.80
N LEU A 177 4.67 5.24 -5.72
CA LEU A 177 3.60 5.33 -6.72
C LEU A 177 3.56 4.08 -7.62
N ARG A 178 4.72 3.58 -8.09
CA ARG A 178 4.78 2.34 -8.90
C ARG A 178 4.20 1.13 -8.17
N SER A 179 4.53 0.97 -6.90
CA SER A 179 4.07 -0.17 -6.09
C SER A 179 2.59 -0.04 -5.74
N TYR A 180 2.17 1.12 -5.28
CA TYR A 180 0.78 1.35 -4.85
C TYR A 180 -0.19 1.55 -6.01
N ASN A 181 0.27 2.04 -7.16
CA ASN A 181 -0.61 2.21 -8.32
C ASN A 181 -1.12 0.87 -8.86
N TYR A 182 -0.37 -0.21 -8.66
CA TYR A 182 -0.80 -1.55 -9.04
C TYR A 182 -1.78 -2.17 -8.04
N LEU A 183 -1.56 -1.95 -6.72
CA LEU A 183 -2.34 -2.50 -5.60
C LEU A 183 -2.95 -1.38 -4.74
N PRO A 184 -3.77 -0.48 -5.30
CA PRO A 184 -4.16 0.74 -4.59
C PRO A 184 -5.21 0.53 -3.50
N PHE A 185 -5.99 -0.57 -3.55
CA PHE A 185 -7.15 -0.77 -2.69
C PHE A 185 -6.86 -1.69 -1.49
N THR A 186 -5.96 -2.65 -1.64
CA THR A 186 -5.69 -3.67 -0.62
C THR A 186 -5.05 -3.13 0.67
N PRO A 187 -4.25 -2.04 0.67
CA PRO A 187 -3.64 -1.51 1.88
C PRO A 187 -4.63 -1.11 2.97
N ILE A 188 -5.83 -0.66 2.61
CA ILE A 188 -6.81 -0.19 3.60
C ILE A 188 -7.23 -1.31 4.56
N ALA A 189 -7.44 -2.53 4.08
CA ALA A 189 -7.78 -3.67 4.93
C ALA A 189 -6.65 -4.02 5.91
N ASN A 190 -5.39 -3.96 5.44
CA ASN A 190 -4.22 -4.17 6.30
C ASN A 190 -4.11 -3.11 7.40
N MET A 191 -4.40 -1.84 7.08
CA MET A 191 -4.31 -0.73 8.01
C MET A 191 -5.44 -0.73 9.05
N THR A 192 -6.65 -1.09 8.64
CA THR A 192 -7.83 -1.05 9.51
C THR A 192 -8.08 -2.36 10.24
N GLY A 193 -7.42 -3.45 9.85
CA GLY A 193 -7.63 -4.78 10.41
C GLY A 193 -8.97 -5.41 10.03
N GLN A 194 -9.64 -4.87 9.03
CA GLN A 194 -10.93 -5.39 8.57
C GLN A 194 -10.74 -6.65 7.71
N PRO A 195 -11.66 -7.62 7.79
CA PRO A 195 -11.67 -8.75 6.88
C PRO A 195 -11.81 -8.29 5.43
N SER A 196 -11.05 -8.90 4.53
CA SER A 196 -11.22 -8.72 3.08
C SER A 196 -11.20 -10.07 2.38
N MET A 197 -11.87 -10.14 1.24
CA MET A 197 -11.86 -11.33 0.37
C MET A 197 -11.90 -10.90 -1.10
N SER A 198 -11.38 -11.74 -1.97
CA SER A 198 -11.37 -11.57 -3.42
C SER A 198 -11.77 -12.86 -4.12
#